data_9dcff0793030f24d9e9bb0be8987597a
#
_entry.id   9dcff0793030f24d9e9bb0be8987597a
#
_cell.length_a   1.000
_cell.length_b   1.000
_cell.length_c   1.000
_cell.angle_alpha   90.00
_cell.angle_beta   90.00
_cell.angle_gamma   90.00
#
_symmetry.space_group_name_H-M   'P 1'
#
loop_
_entity.id
_entity.type
_entity.pdbx_description
1 polymer ?
#
loop_
_entity_poly.entity_id
_entity_poly.type
_entity_poly.pdbx_seq_one_letter_code
_entity_poly.pdbx_strand_id
1 'polypeptide(L)' 'MDDFQKLVYTRWQALPKGYSISIGDIGAITKEEALEHLKNDDKIGKVLVAVARNYFDAIKAGELYANLNY' A
#
# COMPACT_ATOMS: atom_id res chain seq x y z
N MET A 1 -14.65 2.85 -4.72
CA MET A 1 -13.18 2.82 -4.88
C MET A 1 -12.81 3.04 -6.32
N ASP A 2 -11.81 3.85 -6.59
CA ASP A 2 -11.28 3.94 -7.93
C ASP A 2 -10.37 2.74 -8.22
N ASP A 3 -9.87 2.64 -9.44
CA ASP A 3 -9.11 1.47 -9.85
C ASP A 3 -7.80 1.31 -9.09
N PHE A 4 -7.13 2.42 -8.83
CA PHE A 4 -5.87 2.37 -8.09
C PHE A 4 -6.10 1.97 -6.65
N GLN A 5 -7.15 2.50 -6.04
CA GLN A 5 -7.51 2.16 -4.67
C GLN A 5 -7.86 0.69 -4.55
N LYS A 6 -8.57 0.15 -5.52
CA LYS A 6 -8.87 -1.29 -5.56
C LYS A 6 -7.60 -2.12 -5.65
N LEU A 7 -6.65 -1.66 -6.44
CA LEU A 7 -5.37 -2.35 -6.57
C LEU A 7 -4.64 -2.39 -5.23
N VAL A 8 -4.60 -1.26 -4.53
CA VAL A 8 -3.97 -1.18 -3.22
C VAL A 8 -4.67 -2.09 -2.24
N TYR A 9 -6.00 -2.07 -2.23
CA TYR A 9 -6.80 -2.93 -1.36
C TYR A 9 -6.47 -4.40 -1.61
N THR A 10 -6.45 -4.79 -2.87
CA THR A 10 -6.16 -6.18 -3.24
C THR A 10 -4.77 -6.60 -2.80
N ARG A 11 -3.79 -5.72 -2.92
CA ARG A 11 -2.44 -6.04 -2.49
C ARG A 11 -2.37 -6.24 -0.98
N TRP A 12 -3.10 -5.41 -0.22
CA TRP A 12 -3.17 -5.60 1.22
C TRP A 12 -3.86 -6.90 1.59
N GLN A 13 -4.90 -7.27 0.85
CA GLN A 13 -5.57 -8.55 1.09
C GLN A 13 -4.65 -9.75 0.89
N ALA A 14 -3.69 -9.63 -0.02
CA ALA A 14 -2.78 -10.72 -0.33
C ALA A 14 -1.67 -10.88 0.71
N LEU A 15 -1.51 -9.93 1.63
CA LEU A 15 -0.48 -10.01 2.64
C LEU A 15 -0.84 -11.05 3.71
N PRO A 16 0.16 -11.63 4.37
CA PRO A 16 -0.10 -12.60 5.43
C PRO A 16 -0.91 -11.99 6.57
N LYS A 17 -1.69 -12.84 7.22
CA LYS A 17 -2.44 -12.43 8.39
C LYS A 17 -1.48 -11.93 9.47
N GLY A 18 -1.84 -10.82 10.09
CA GLY A 18 -1.00 -10.23 11.13
C GLY A 18 0.11 -9.33 10.61
N TYR A 19 0.24 -9.23 9.29
CA TYR A 19 1.22 -8.33 8.70
C TYR A 19 0.95 -6.88 9.08
N SER A 20 2.01 -6.13 9.34
CA SER A 20 1.86 -4.71 9.64
C SER A 20 3.05 -3.96 9.05
N ILE A 21 2.85 -2.67 8.81
CA ILE A 21 3.91 -1.77 8.38
C ILE A 21 3.86 -0.50 9.20
N SER A 22 4.99 0.16 9.32
CA SER A 22 5.08 1.48 9.94
C SER A 22 4.97 2.55 8.88
N ILE A 23 4.10 3.51 9.12
CA ILE A 23 3.91 4.63 8.21
C ILE A 23 4.13 5.92 8.98
N GLY A 24 5.26 6.54 8.77
CA GLY A 24 5.58 7.89 9.26
C GLY A 24 4.88 8.29 10.54
N ASP A 25 4.08 9.33 10.45
CA ASP A 25 3.39 9.90 11.60
C ASP A 25 2.23 9.05 12.11
N ILE A 26 1.79 8.09 11.32
CA ILE A 26 0.64 7.25 11.68
C ILE A 26 1.06 6.12 12.61
N GLY A 27 2.27 5.63 12.43
CA GLY A 27 2.76 4.49 13.21
C GLY A 27 2.44 3.17 12.54
N ALA A 28 2.44 2.10 13.31
CA ALA A 28 2.21 0.76 12.78
C ALA A 28 0.74 0.54 12.45
N ILE A 29 0.49 0.00 11.26
CA ILE A 29 -0.85 -0.33 10.81
C ILE A 29 -0.86 -1.80 10.42
N THR A 30 -1.82 -2.55 10.98
CA THR A 30 -1.98 -3.95 10.64
C THR A 30 -2.73 -4.11 9.34
N LYS A 31 -2.65 -5.31 8.75
CA LYS A 31 -3.38 -5.62 7.55
C LYS A 31 -4.87 -5.33 7.70
N GLU A 32 -5.46 -5.77 8.80
CA GLU A 32 -6.88 -5.60 9.05
C GLU A 32 -7.26 -4.13 9.15
N GLU A 33 -6.45 -3.35 9.86
CA GLU A 33 -6.68 -1.91 9.97
C GLU A 33 -6.56 -1.23 8.61
N ALA A 34 -5.56 -1.62 7.83
CA ALA A 34 -5.37 -1.03 6.51
C ALA A 34 -6.54 -1.31 5.60
N LEU A 35 -7.04 -2.54 5.60
CA LEU A 35 -8.19 -2.89 4.76
C LEU A 35 -9.42 -2.08 5.17
N GLU A 36 -9.64 -1.91 6.46
CA GLU A 36 -10.76 -1.12 6.94
C GLU A 36 -10.66 0.34 6.50
N HIS A 37 -9.51 0.95 6.67
CA HIS A 37 -9.30 2.33 6.26
C HIS A 37 -9.44 2.52 4.76
N LEU A 38 -8.93 1.58 3.98
CA LEU A 38 -9.06 1.63 2.53
C LEU A 38 -10.52 1.51 2.10
N LYS A 39 -11.24 0.62 2.74
CA LYS A 39 -12.65 0.42 2.45
C LYS A 39 -13.48 1.64 2.77
N ASN A 40 -13.18 2.28 3.89
CA ASN A 40 -13.91 3.48 4.33
C ASN A 40 -13.46 4.74 3.60
N ASP A 41 -12.35 4.68 2.90
CA ASP A 41 -11.79 5.82 2.19
C ASP A 41 -11.61 7.02 3.10
N ASP A 42 -11.21 6.77 4.33
CA ASP A 42 -10.98 7.82 5.31
C ASP A 42 -9.58 8.43 5.12
N LYS A 43 -9.22 9.34 6.02
CA LYS A 43 -7.95 10.05 5.92
C LYS A 43 -6.75 9.09 5.89
N ILE A 44 -6.77 8.07 6.72
CA ILE A 44 -5.70 7.09 6.77
C ILE A 44 -5.69 6.24 5.50
N GLY A 45 -6.87 5.86 5.01
CA GLY A 45 -6.97 5.15 3.76
C GLY A 45 -6.36 5.93 2.61
N LYS A 46 -6.61 7.24 2.57
CA LYS A 46 -6.02 8.10 1.55
C LYS A 46 -4.51 8.18 1.65
N VAL A 47 -3.99 8.20 2.87
CA VAL A 47 -2.55 8.16 3.10
C VAL A 47 -1.97 6.86 2.59
N LEU A 48 -2.64 5.74 2.85
CA LEU A 48 -2.18 4.44 2.36
C LEU A 48 -2.12 4.41 0.85
N VAL A 49 -3.11 4.98 0.18
CA VAL A 49 -3.11 5.06 -1.28
C VAL A 49 -1.96 5.94 -1.77
N ALA A 50 -1.72 7.07 -1.10
CA ALA A 50 -0.64 7.97 -1.49
C ALA A 50 0.73 7.30 -1.32
N VAL A 51 0.93 6.59 -0.23
CA VAL A 51 2.17 5.84 0.01
C VAL A 51 2.37 4.79 -1.07
N ALA A 52 1.32 4.07 -1.42
CA ALA A 52 1.40 3.06 -2.46
C ALA A 52 1.74 3.69 -3.81
N ARG A 53 1.16 4.84 -4.10
CA ARG A 53 1.44 5.53 -5.36
C ARG A 53 2.92 5.93 -5.45
N ASN A 54 3.46 6.48 -4.38
CA ASN A 54 4.87 6.83 -4.33
C ASN A 54 5.76 5.60 -4.47
N TYR A 55 5.36 4.50 -3.83
CA TYR A 55 6.09 3.26 -3.90
C TYR A 55 6.12 2.72 -5.34
N PHE A 56 4.99 2.76 -6.03
CA PHE A 56 4.93 2.29 -7.40
C PHE A 56 5.76 3.17 -8.33
N ASP A 57 5.74 4.48 -8.11
CA ASP A 57 6.58 5.38 -8.90
C ASP A 57 8.06 5.07 -8.68
N ALA A 58 8.45 4.79 -7.45
CA ALA A 58 9.81 4.42 -7.14
C ALA A 58 10.18 3.08 -7.79
N ILE A 59 9.24 2.14 -7.80
CA ILE A 59 9.47 0.85 -8.46
C ILE A 59 9.66 1.04 -9.95
N LYS A 60 8.87 1.89 -10.57
CA LYS A 60 9.03 2.17 -12.00
C LYS A 60 10.42 2.72 -12.30
N ALA A 61 10.92 3.59 -11.44
CA ALA A 61 12.26 4.14 -11.60
C ALA A 61 13.33 3.08 -11.37
N GLY A 62 13.09 2.16 -10.43
CA GLY A 62 14.04 1.11 -10.08
C GLY A 62 13.76 -0.24 -10.70
N GLU A 63 12.65 -0.39 -11.39
CA GLU A 63 12.24 -1.65 -11.94
C GLU A 63 13.25 -2.21 -12.93
N LEU A 64 13.85 -1.33 -13.69
CA LEU A 64 14.87 -1.73 -14.65
C LEU A 64 16.04 -2.40 -13.96
N TYR A 65 16.39 -1.93 -12.77
CA TYR A 65 17.44 -2.57 -12.01
C TYR A 65 17.05 -3.97 -11.61
N ALA A 66 15.85 -4.12 -11.10
CA ALA A 66 15.37 -5.41 -10.67
C ALA A 66 15.37 -6.38 -11.84
N ASN A 67 14.87 -5.93 -12.97
CA ASN A 67 14.82 -6.77 -14.17
C ASN A 67 16.19 -7.12 -14.72
N LEU A 68 17.12 -6.19 -14.59
CA LEU A 68 18.47 -6.40 -15.06
C LEU A 68 19.25 -7.35 -14.16
N ASN A 69 18.84 -7.45 -12.91
CA ASN A 69 19.51 -8.31 -11.95
C ASN A 69 19.07 -9.76 -12.03
N TYR A 70 18.07 -10.01 -12.81
CA TYR A 70 17.58 -11.36 -13.03
C TYR A 70 17.94 -11.83 -14.43
#